data_4b7efc7bad31f1c5f7c25a90b03eeaa4
#
_entry.id   4b7efc7bad31f1c5f7c25a90b03eeaa4
#
_cell.length_a   1.000
_cell.length_b   1.000
_cell.length_c   1.000
_cell.angle_alpha   90.00
_cell.angle_beta   90.00
_cell.angle_gamma   90.00
#
_symmetry.space_group_name_H-M   'P 1'
#
loop_
_entity.id
_entity.type
_entity.pdbx_description
1 polymer ?
#
loop_
_entity_poly.entity_id
_entity_poly.type
_entity_poly.pdbx_seq_one_letter_code
_entity_poly.pdbx_strand_id
1 'polypeptide(L)'
;MCVARPMRVIAVNAGFARCVDHRGAESDLDLSLIGEAQPGQWLLGFHGVAREVLDEARALDIARAVDAVEAAMRGEVPDIAAAFPDLANREPQLPEFLR
;
A
#
# COMPACT_ATOMS: atom_id res chain seq x y z
N MET A 1 5.85 12.81 -2.32
CA MET A 1 5.21 12.42 -1.05
C MET A 1 5.56 10.98 -0.72
N CYS A 2 5.87 10.73 0.54
CA CYS A 2 6.23 9.40 0.99
C CYS A 2 4.99 8.67 1.49
N VAL A 3 4.53 7.70 0.71
CA VAL A 3 3.38 6.87 1.04
C VAL A 3 3.83 5.42 1.06
N ALA A 4 3.42 4.66 2.09
CA ALA A 4 3.66 3.23 2.12
C ALA A 4 2.89 2.57 0.98
N ARG A 5 3.53 1.65 0.27
CA ARG A 5 2.96 0.99 -0.90
C ARG A 5 2.99 -0.52 -0.76
N PRO A 6 1.94 -1.22 -1.20
CA PRO A 6 2.00 -2.66 -1.32
C PRO A 6 2.89 -3.02 -2.50
N MET A 7 3.81 -3.96 -2.27
CA MET A 7 4.74 -4.41 -3.29
C MET A 7 4.80 -5.93 -3.29
N ARG A 8 4.84 -6.52 -4.48
CA ARG A 8 4.93 -7.97 -4.63
C ARG A 8 6.38 -8.37 -4.85
N VAL A 9 6.83 -9.36 -4.09
CA VAL A 9 8.19 -9.89 -4.22
C VAL A 9 8.32 -10.70 -5.50
N ILE A 10 9.33 -10.40 -6.30
CA ILE A 10 9.68 -11.17 -7.49
C ILE A 10 10.97 -11.95 -7.33
N ALA A 11 11.87 -11.50 -6.47
CA ALA A 11 13.10 -12.22 -6.16
C ALA A 11 13.62 -11.78 -4.80
N VAL A 12 14.36 -12.66 -4.13
CA VAL A 12 14.98 -12.35 -2.83
C VAL A 12 16.48 -12.63 -2.93
N ASN A 13 17.30 -11.71 -2.42
CA ASN A 13 18.74 -11.83 -2.47
C ASN A 13 19.38 -11.05 -1.31
N ALA A 14 20.16 -11.77 -0.48
CA ALA A 14 21.06 -11.16 0.52
C ALA A 14 20.39 -10.11 1.44
N GLY A 15 19.19 -10.41 1.96
CA GLY A 15 18.51 -9.51 2.88
C GLY A 15 17.68 -8.42 2.21
N PHE A 16 17.59 -8.45 0.89
CA PHE A 16 16.75 -7.56 0.08
C PHE A 16 15.78 -8.35 -0.77
N ALA A 17 14.63 -7.77 -1.02
CA ALA A 17 13.66 -8.32 -1.95
C ALA A 17 13.50 -7.38 -3.13
N ARG A 18 13.63 -7.91 -4.34
CA ARG A 18 13.26 -7.21 -5.55
C ARG A 18 11.74 -7.26 -5.66
N CYS A 19 11.10 -6.11 -5.68
CA CYS A 19 9.65 -6.03 -5.64
C CYS A 19 9.11 -5.17 -6.76
N VAL A 20 7.85 -5.38 -7.09
CA VAL A 20 7.14 -4.58 -8.09
C VAL A 20 5.86 -4.05 -7.44
N ASP A 21 5.56 -2.77 -7.64
CA ASP A 21 4.33 -2.20 -7.15
C ASP A 21 3.17 -2.52 -8.11
N HIS A 22 1.95 -2.09 -7.75
CA HIS A 22 0.76 -2.36 -8.56
C HIS A 22 0.76 -1.64 -9.92
N ARG A 23 1.69 -0.73 -10.15
CA ARG A 23 1.85 -0.01 -11.42
C ARG A 23 3.00 -0.57 -12.25
N GLY A 24 3.71 -1.57 -11.76
CA GLY A 24 4.81 -2.19 -12.44
C GLY A 24 6.18 -1.58 -12.17
N ALA A 25 6.27 -0.60 -11.27
CA ALA A 25 7.56 -0.01 -10.90
C ALA A 25 8.31 -0.96 -9.96
N GLU A 26 9.56 -1.23 -10.28
CA GLU A 26 10.39 -2.14 -9.50
C GLU A 26 11.31 -1.38 -8.55
N SER A 27 11.53 -1.95 -7.38
CA SER A 27 12.51 -1.45 -6.42
C SER A 27 12.95 -2.55 -5.47
N ASP A 28 14.02 -2.31 -4.75
CA ASP A 28 14.52 -3.25 -3.74
C ASP A 28 14.05 -2.79 -2.37
N LEU A 29 13.59 -3.74 -1.55
CA LEU A 29 13.20 -3.49 -0.17
C LEU A 29 14.13 -4.21 0.78
N ASP A 30 14.57 -3.50 1.80
CA ASP A 30 15.35 -4.06 2.90
C ASP A 30 14.43 -4.92 3.76
N LEU A 31 14.82 -6.16 4.03
CA LEU A 31 14.03 -7.13 4.77
C LEU A 31 14.35 -7.20 6.26
N SER A 32 15.21 -6.32 6.77
CA SER A 32 15.70 -6.42 8.14
C SER A 32 14.59 -6.35 9.20
N LEU A 33 13.49 -5.67 8.93
CA LEU A 33 12.38 -5.58 9.88
C LEU A 33 11.49 -6.82 9.93
N ILE A 34 11.38 -7.54 8.82
CA ILE A 34 10.51 -8.73 8.74
C ILE A 34 11.29 -10.04 8.69
N GLY A 35 12.59 -9.97 8.45
CA GLY A 35 13.51 -11.11 8.44
C GLY A 35 13.57 -11.83 7.10
N GLU A 36 12.48 -12.40 6.65
CA GLU A 36 12.45 -13.18 5.42
C GLU A 36 11.23 -12.88 4.58
N ALA A 37 11.38 -13.07 3.28
CA ALA A 37 10.27 -12.96 2.33
C ALA A 37 10.47 -14.00 1.22
N GLN A 38 9.39 -14.31 0.51
CA GLN A 38 9.42 -15.26 -0.60
C GLN A 38 8.78 -14.64 -1.84
N PRO A 39 9.23 -15.07 -3.06
CA PRO A 39 8.59 -14.61 -4.29
C PRO A 39 7.08 -14.87 -4.26
N GLY A 40 6.31 -13.90 -4.72
CA GLY A 40 4.86 -13.97 -4.71
C GLY A 40 4.19 -13.36 -3.47
N GLN A 41 4.93 -13.13 -2.40
CA GLN A 41 4.39 -12.44 -1.22
C GLN A 41 4.20 -10.96 -1.48
N TRP A 42 3.24 -10.38 -0.78
CA TRP A 42 3.04 -8.94 -0.77
C TRP A 42 3.65 -8.35 0.50
N LEU A 43 4.36 -7.24 0.33
CA LEU A 43 5.01 -6.52 1.43
C LEU A 43 4.55 -5.07 1.41
N LEU A 44 4.43 -4.47 2.58
CA LEU A 44 4.22 -3.04 2.68
C LEU A 44 5.59 -2.36 2.69
N GLY A 45 5.90 -1.63 1.60
CA GLY A 45 7.17 -0.95 1.43
C GLY A 45 7.06 0.54 1.74
N PHE A 46 8.05 1.08 2.45
CA PHE A 46 8.12 2.49 2.80
C PHE A 46 9.59 2.89 2.94
N HIS A 47 10.01 3.89 2.17
CA HIS A 47 11.40 4.36 2.16
C HIS A 47 12.44 3.26 1.91
N GLY A 48 12.12 2.32 1.01
CA GLY A 48 13.05 1.24 0.68
C GLY A 48 13.15 0.14 1.72
N VAL A 49 12.23 0.11 2.69
CA VAL A 49 12.20 -0.90 3.76
C VAL A 49 10.86 -1.63 3.74
N ALA A 50 10.90 -2.96 3.85
CA ALA A 50 9.70 -3.76 4.02
C ALA A 50 9.24 -3.64 5.48
N ARG A 51 8.02 -3.14 5.69
CA ARG A 51 7.47 -2.89 7.02
C ARG A 51 6.70 -4.08 7.58
N GLU A 52 5.90 -4.72 6.75
CA GLU A 52 5.12 -5.90 7.14
C GLU A 52 4.76 -6.74 5.93
N VAL A 53 4.38 -7.98 6.18
CA VAL A 53 3.86 -8.88 5.16
C VAL A 53 2.35 -8.67 5.07
N LEU A 54 1.83 -8.56 3.84
CA LEU A 54 0.42 -8.36 3.58
C LEU A 54 -0.17 -9.60 2.91
N ASP A 55 -1.44 -9.89 3.15
CA ASP A 55 -2.17 -10.80 2.29
C ASP A 55 -2.59 -10.06 1.00
N GLU A 56 -2.96 -10.82 -0.03
CA GLU A 56 -3.29 -10.23 -1.32
C GLU A 56 -4.48 -9.27 -1.25
N ALA A 57 -5.53 -9.63 -0.52
CA ALA A 57 -6.72 -8.79 -0.41
C ALA A 57 -6.40 -7.45 0.23
N ARG A 58 -5.62 -7.47 1.32
CA ARG A 58 -5.21 -6.23 2.00
C ARG A 58 -4.27 -5.40 1.11
N ALA A 59 -3.36 -6.06 0.40
CA ALA A 59 -2.46 -5.37 -0.53
C ALA A 59 -3.23 -4.63 -1.62
N LEU A 60 -4.26 -5.25 -2.19
CA LEU A 60 -5.08 -4.62 -3.22
C LEU A 60 -5.90 -3.46 -2.66
N ASP A 61 -6.40 -3.58 -1.44
CA ASP A 61 -7.13 -2.49 -0.78
C ASP A 61 -6.22 -1.29 -0.55
N ILE A 62 -5.00 -1.53 -0.07
CA ILE A 62 -4.02 -0.46 0.15
C ILE A 62 -3.63 0.18 -1.19
N ALA A 63 -3.46 -0.62 -2.23
CA ALA A 63 -3.12 -0.10 -3.56
C ALA A 63 -4.20 0.87 -4.06
N ARG A 64 -5.46 0.53 -3.91
CA ARG A 64 -6.56 1.42 -4.28
C ARG A 64 -6.56 2.71 -3.47
N ALA A 65 -6.28 2.62 -2.16
CA ALA A 65 -6.20 3.79 -1.30
C ALA A 65 -5.05 4.71 -1.70
N VAL A 66 -3.89 4.14 -2.01
CA VAL A 66 -2.72 4.91 -2.46
C VAL A 66 -3.02 5.61 -3.77
N ASP A 67 -3.67 4.93 -4.73
CA ASP A 67 -4.05 5.54 -6.00
C ASP A 67 -5.01 6.71 -5.80
N ALA A 68 -5.97 6.59 -4.89
CA ALA A 68 -6.91 7.67 -4.58
C ALA A 68 -6.19 8.89 -3.99
N VAL A 69 -5.24 8.67 -3.07
CA VAL A 69 -4.46 9.76 -2.48
C VAL A 69 -3.61 10.46 -3.54
N GLU A 70 -2.94 9.70 -4.40
CA GLU A 70 -2.10 10.27 -5.45
C GLU A 70 -2.93 11.04 -6.48
N ALA A 71 -4.11 10.53 -6.83
CA ALA A 71 -5.02 11.23 -7.72
C ALA A 71 -5.46 12.58 -7.12
N ALA A 72 -5.80 12.60 -5.83
CA ALA A 72 -6.16 13.84 -5.14
C ALA A 72 -5.02 14.84 -5.13
N MET A 73 -3.78 14.38 -4.98
CA MET A 73 -2.60 15.25 -5.00
C MET A 73 -2.31 15.83 -6.38
N ARG A 74 -2.72 15.14 -7.45
CA ARG A 74 -2.60 15.68 -8.82
C ARG A 74 -3.75 16.64 -9.17
N GLY A 75 -4.69 16.88 -8.25
CA GLY A 75 -5.86 17.71 -8.50
C GLY A 75 -7.00 16.96 -9.19
N GLU A 76 -6.90 15.65 -9.34
CA GLU A 76 -7.97 14.83 -9.89
C GLU A 76 -9.03 14.54 -8.82
N VAL A 77 -10.27 14.25 -9.27
CA VAL A 77 -11.33 13.84 -8.36
C VAL A 77 -11.25 12.31 -8.23
N PRO A 78 -10.83 11.76 -7.10
CA PRO A 78 -10.73 10.32 -6.94
C PRO A 78 -12.12 9.69 -6.77
N ASP A 79 -12.23 8.43 -7.16
CA ASP A 79 -13.41 7.63 -6.87
C ASP A 79 -13.30 7.08 -5.45
N ILE A 80 -13.82 7.83 -4.49
CA ILE A 80 -13.75 7.46 -3.08
C ILE A 80 -14.53 6.17 -2.80
N ALA A 81 -15.64 5.96 -3.50
CA ALA A 81 -16.45 4.76 -3.31
C ALA A 81 -15.69 3.49 -3.74
N ALA A 82 -14.92 3.57 -4.81
CA ALA A 82 -14.11 2.44 -5.27
C ALA A 82 -12.89 2.20 -4.37
N ALA A 83 -12.28 3.27 -3.85
CA ALA A 83 -11.10 3.17 -2.99
C ALA A 83 -11.45 2.71 -1.57
N PHE A 84 -12.59 3.17 -1.04
CA PHE A 84 -13.01 2.92 0.33
C PHE A 84 -14.49 2.50 0.38
N PRO A 85 -14.84 1.29 -0.10
CA PRO A 85 -16.25 0.88 -0.15
C PRO A 85 -16.95 0.92 1.20
N ASP A 86 -16.25 0.57 2.28
CA ASP A 86 -16.82 0.58 3.62
C ASP A 86 -17.18 1.99 4.09
N LEU A 87 -16.38 2.97 3.71
CA LEU A 87 -16.62 4.38 4.05
C LEU A 87 -17.74 4.96 3.19
N ALA A 88 -17.85 4.54 1.93
CA ALA A 88 -18.88 5.05 1.02
C ALA A 88 -20.29 4.67 1.47
N ASN A 89 -20.44 3.56 2.19
CA ASN A 89 -21.71 3.07 2.68
C ASN A 89 -22.05 3.52 4.12
N ARG A 90 -21.27 4.45 4.68
CA ARG A 90 -21.45 4.93 6.04
C ARG A 90 -21.79 6.41 6.02
N GLU A 91 -22.71 6.80 6.90
CA GLU A 91 -22.97 8.21 7.08
C GLU A 91 -21.78 8.88 7.76
N PRO A 92 -21.40 10.08 7.31
CA PRO A 92 -20.36 10.84 8.00
C PRO A 92 -20.79 11.13 9.45
N GLN A 93 -19.90 10.88 10.38
CA GLN A 93 -20.15 11.16 11.79
C GLN A 93 -19.07 12.05 12.33
N LEU A 94 -19.45 13.12 12.98
CA LEU A 94 -18.52 13.98 13.69
C LEU A 94 -18.15 13.34 15.02
N PRO A 95 -16.89 13.48 15.47
CA PRO A 95 -16.52 13.10 16.82
C PRO A 95 -17.41 13.84 17.84
N GLU A 96 -17.62 13.23 19.00
CA GLU A 96 -18.50 13.83 20.00
C GLU A 96 -18.12 15.25 20.39
N PHE A 97 -16.83 15.54 20.45
CA PHE A 97 -16.34 16.86 20.83
C PHE A 97 -16.61 17.94 19.76
N LEU A 98 -17.05 17.54 18.57
CA LEU A 98 -17.39 18.46 17.48
C LEU A 98 -18.90 18.59 17.23
N ARG A 99 -19.71 17.85 18.01
CA ARG A 99 -21.16 17.91 17.88
C ARG A 99 -21.75 19.04 18.70
#